data_94b47761348784c8a2235a15768c7480
#
_entry.id   94b47761348784c8a2235a15768c7480
#
_cell.length_a   1.000
_cell.length_b   1.000
_cell.length_c   1.000
_cell.angle_alpha   90.00
_cell.angle_beta   90.00
_cell.angle_gamma   90.00
#
_symmetry.space_group_name_H-M   'P 1'
#
loop_
_entity.id
_entity.type
_entity.pdbx_description
1 polymer ?
#
loop_
_entity_poly.entity_id
_entity_poly.type
_entity_poly.pdbx_seq_one_letter_code
_entity_poly.pdbx_strand_id
1 'polypeptide(L)'
;LWPAMTGIICNFIYMLLVSKVPKPGTALLLIAITGIIYFAIGECTFTIVITCVIAGVLAEITRKILGYKSQKSVIVSSGLICIGLIGSPLPMWLFQESYMKSIIKMGMSPEYVNKLQTLISIPTLIGMIITAFIGGVIGAYIGKAMFKKRFEKAGIM
;
A
#
# COMPACT_ATOMS: atom_id res chain seq x y z
N LEU A 1 -5.72 7.34 -7.66
CA LEU A 1 -6.24 7.67 -6.30
C LEU A 1 -6.57 6.43 -5.45
N TRP A 2 -6.95 5.30 -6.08
CA TRP A 2 -7.33 4.07 -5.35
C TRP A 2 -6.27 3.59 -4.34
N PRO A 3 -4.97 3.43 -4.68
CA PRO A 3 -3.95 3.00 -3.72
C PRO A 3 -3.76 3.96 -2.56
N ALA A 4 -3.98 5.26 -2.79
CA ALA A 4 -3.87 6.27 -1.72
C ALA A 4 -5.04 6.17 -0.73
N MET A 5 -6.26 5.98 -1.20
CA MET A 5 -7.45 5.85 -0.34
C MET A 5 -7.42 4.56 0.48
N THR A 6 -7.12 3.43 -0.15
CA THR A 6 -6.93 2.15 0.55
C THR A 6 -5.77 2.23 1.55
N GLY A 7 -4.69 2.93 1.20
CA GLY A 7 -3.57 3.20 2.07
C GLY A 7 -3.96 3.94 3.34
N ILE A 8 -4.81 4.97 3.26
CA ILE A 8 -5.27 5.73 4.43
C ILE A 8 -6.03 4.81 5.40
N ILE A 9 -6.91 3.97 4.88
CA ILE A 9 -7.74 3.07 5.71
C ILE A 9 -6.89 1.94 6.30
N CYS A 10 -6.07 1.28 5.49
CA CYS A 10 -5.25 0.15 5.92
C CYS A 10 -4.14 0.57 6.87
N ASN A 11 -3.64 1.80 6.78
CA ASN A 11 -2.61 2.30 7.68
C ASN A 11 -3.05 2.40 9.13
N PHE A 12 -4.34 2.57 9.38
CA PHE A 12 -4.85 2.51 10.75
C PHE A 12 -4.59 1.13 11.39
N ILE A 13 -4.87 0.06 10.65
CA ILE A 13 -4.62 -1.32 11.09
C ILE A 13 -3.11 -1.57 11.23
N TYR A 14 -2.32 -1.10 10.27
CA TYR A 14 -0.86 -1.20 10.30
C TYR A 14 -0.28 -0.53 11.54
N MET A 15 -0.66 0.71 11.84
CA MET A 15 -0.20 1.42 13.02
C MET A 15 -0.56 0.72 14.32
N LEU A 16 -1.78 0.19 14.43
CA LEU A 16 -2.22 -0.59 15.58
C LEU A 16 -1.29 -1.78 15.82
N LEU A 17 -1.07 -2.55 14.77
CA LEU A 17 -0.30 -3.78 14.87
C LEU A 17 1.16 -3.49 15.22
N VAL A 18 1.77 -2.53 14.55
CA VAL A 18 3.17 -2.16 14.74
C VAL A 18 3.43 -1.49 16.09
N SER A 19 2.44 -0.74 16.63
CA SER A 19 2.54 -0.14 17.96
C SER A 19 2.43 -1.19 19.08
N LYS A 20 1.60 -2.23 18.87
CA LYS A 20 1.46 -3.31 19.86
C LYS A 20 2.56 -4.35 19.78
N VAL A 21 3.09 -4.60 18.58
CA VAL A 21 4.14 -5.60 18.33
C VAL A 21 5.34 -4.93 17.66
N PRO A 22 6.18 -4.22 18.43
CA PRO A 22 7.36 -3.55 17.88
C PRO A 22 8.52 -4.53 17.65
N LYS A 23 8.23 -5.67 17.00
CA LYS A 23 9.22 -6.72 16.69
C LYS A 23 9.65 -6.64 15.22
N PRO A 24 10.87 -7.10 14.89
CA PRO A 24 11.29 -7.24 13.49
C PRO A 24 10.39 -8.24 12.75
N GLY A 25 10.12 -7.97 11.49
CA GLY A 25 9.27 -8.80 10.64
C GLY A 25 7.78 -8.46 10.66
N THR A 26 7.31 -7.65 11.60
CA THR A 26 5.88 -7.33 11.73
C THR A 26 5.31 -6.62 10.51
N ALA A 27 6.04 -5.66 9.95
CA ALA A 27 5.60 -4.94 8.76
C ALA A 27 5.63 -5.84 7.51
N LEU A 28 6.69 -6.63 7.38
CA LEU A 28 6.83 -7.58 6.27
C LEU A 28 5.72 -8.63 6.27
N LEU A 29 5.45 -9.25 7.42
CA LEU A 29 4.39 -10.25 7.54
C LEU A 29 3.02 -9.67 7.19
N LEU A 30 2.69 -8.50 7.72
CA LEU A 30 1.39 -7.87 7.46
C LEU A 30 1.19 -7.61 5.97
N ILE A 31 2.16 -6.98 5.30
CA ILE A 31 2.00 -6.64 3.89
C ILE A 31 2.09 -7.86 2.98
N ALA A 32 2.90 -8.87 3.33
CA ALA A 32 2.96 -10.13 2.59
C ALA A 32 1.63 -10.89 2.65
N ILE A 33 1.03 -11.00 3.84
CA ILE A 33 -0.30 -11.61 4.01
C ILE A 33 -1.35 -10.83 3.22
N THR A 34 -1.30 -9.50 3.25
CA THR A 34 -2.21 -8.64 2.47
C THR A 34 -2.04 -8.92 0.97
N GLY A 35 -0.82 -9.00 0.46
CA GLY A 35 -0.56 -9.33 -0.95
C GLY A 35 -1.07 -10.72 -1.35
N ILE A 36 -0.92 -11.71 -0.49
CA ILE A 36 -1.44 -13.07 -0.71
C ILE A 36 -2.98 -13.08 -0.72
N ILE A 37 -3.63 -12.34 0.18
CA ILE A 37 -5.09 -12.23 0.23
C ILE A 37 -5.62 -11.59 -1.06
N TYR A 38 -5.03 -10.48 -1.52
CA TYR A 38 -5.41 -9.85 -2.79
C TYR A 38 -5.24 -10.78 -3.98
N PHE A 39 -4.16 -11.56 -3.99
CA PHE A 39 -3.94 -12.57 -5.03
C PHE A 39 -4.98 -13.69 -4.97
N ALA A 40 -5.31 -14.20 -3.77
CA ALA A 40 -6.27 -15.28 -3.57
C ALA A 40 -7.72 -14.88 -3.93
N ILE A 41 -8.08 -13.62 -3.74
CA ILE A 41 -9.40 -13.08 -4.12
C ILE A 41 -9.51 -12.96 -5.66
N GLY A 42 -8.39 -13.05 -6.40
CA GLY A 42 -8.38 -12.97 -7.86
C GLY A 42 -8.49 -11.55 -8.42
N GLU A 43 -8.44 -10.53 -7.57
CA GLU A 43 -8.47 -9.13 -8.02
C GLU A 43 -7.19 -8.69 -8.72
N CYS A 44 -6.07 -9.37 -8.46
CA CYS A 44 -4.76 -8.88 -8.86
C CYS A 44 -3.87 -10.00 -9.43
N THR A 45 -2.97 -9.59 -10.31
CA THR A 45 -1.93 -10.44 -10.87
C THR A 45 -0.85 -10.73 -9.80
N PHE A 46 -0.03 -11.74 -10.01
CA PHE A 46 1.11 -12.09 -9.13
C PHE A 46 2.05 -10.92 -8.80
N THR A 47 2.03 -9.86 -9.62
CA THR A 47 2.80 -8.63 -9.39
C THR A 47 2.52 -7.99 -8.03
N ILE A 48 1.29 -8.08 -7.48
CA ILE A 48 0.99 -7.50 -6.18
C ILE A 48 1.74 -8.20 -5.04
N VAL A 49 1.93 -9.51 -5.13
CA VAL A 49 2.67 -10.26 -4.13
C VAL A 49 4.14 -9.81 -4.11
N ILE A 50 4.74 -9.67 -5.29
CA ILE A 50 6.13 -9.23 -5.44
C ILE A 50 6.30 -7.81 -4.90
N THR A 51 5.45 -6.88 -5.30
CA THR A 51 5.56 -5.48 -4.85
C THR A 51 5.30 -5.34 -3.36
N CYS A 52 4.37 -6.10 -2.79
CA CYS A 52 4.12 -6.14 -1.35
C CYS A 52 5.34 -6.68 -0.57
N VAL A 53 5.98 -7.74 -1.05
CA VAL A 53 7.19 -8.29 -0.41
C VAL A 53 8.33 -7.27 -0.47
N ILE A 54 8.58 -6.65 -1.62
CA ILE A 54 9.62 -5.63 -1.77
C ILE A 54 9.34 -4.44 -0.83
N ALA A 55 8.12 -3.94 -0.83
CA ALA A 55 7.72 -2.83 0.05
C ALA A 55 7.84 -3.20 1.53
N GLY A 56 7.50 -4.43 1.89
CA GLY A 56 7.65 -4.96 3.24
C GLY A 56 9.10 -5.02 3.69
N VAL A 57 10.00 -5.50 2.84
CA VAL A 57 11.45 -5.53 3.11
C VAL A 57 11.99 -4.11 3.31
N LEU A 58 11.63 -3.17 2.42
CA LEU A 58 12.05 -1.76 2.55
C LEU A 58 11.50 -1.12 3.84
N ALA A 59 10.25 -1.41 4.19
CA ALA A 59 9.64 -0.94 5.43
C ALA A 59 10.37 -1.50 6.67
N GLU A 60 10.74 -2.78 6.67
CA GLU A 60 11.50 -3.38 7.77
C GLU A 60 12.92 -2.82 7.87
N ILE A 61 13.62 -2.62 6.76
CA ILE A 61 14.94 -1.97 6.75
C ILE A 61 14.82 -0.56 7.35
N THR A 62 13.83 0.21 6.94
CA THR A 62 13.58 1.56 7.46
C THR A 62 13.31 1.52 8.97
N ARG A 63 12.52 0.55 9.44
CA ARG A 63 12.24 0.36 10.86
C ARG A 63 13.46 -0.08 11.67
N LYS A 64 14.33 -0.88 11.08
CA LYS A 64 15.60 -1.27 11.69
C LYS A 64 16.53 -0.06 11.88
N ILE A 65 16.62 0.81 10.86
CA ILE A 65 17.49 2.00 10.87
C ILE A 65 16.97 3.07 11.84
N LEU A 66 15.66 3.37 11.78
CA LEU A 66 15.04 4.43 12.58
C LEU A 66 14.60 3.99 13.98
N GLY A 67 14.70 2.69 14.27
CA GLY A 67 14.27 2.07 15.52
C GLY A 67 12.78 1.66 15.53
N TYR A 68 12.52 0.45 16.02
CA TYR A 68 11.18 -0.16 16.01
C TYR A 68 10.13 0.56 16.85
N LYS A 69 10.56 1.33 17.87
CA LYS A 69 9.68 2.12 18.74
C LYS A 69 9.53 3.58 18.29
N SER A 70 10.27 4.00 17.25
CA SER A 70 10.25 5.39 16.77
C SER A 70 8.99 5.68 15.99
N GLN A 71 8.32 6.78 16.32
CA GLN A 71 7.14 7.26 15.56
C GLN A 71 7.49 7.63 14.11
N LYS A 72 8.70 8.18 13.89
CA LYS A 72 9.19 8.50 12.52
C LYS A 72 9.30 7.23 11.69
N SER A 73 9.80 6.16 12.29
CA SER A 73 9.90 4.84 11.67
C SER A 73 8.55 4.32 11.19
N VAL A 74 7.51 4.43 12.02
CA VAL A 74 6.16 3.99 11.69
C VAL A 74 5.57 4.82 10.54
N ILE A 75 5.75 6.14 10.56
CA ILE A 75 5.23 7.03 9.50
C ILE A 75 5.88 6.74 8.15
N VAL A 76 7.20 6.63 8.10
CA VAL A 76 7.91 6.37 6.84
C VAL A 76 7.61 4.96 6.31
N SER A 77 7.61 3.96 7.18
CA SER A 77 7.27 2.59 6.78
C SER A 77 5.83 2.45 6.31
N SER A 78 4.89 3.24 6.84
CA SER A 78 3.51 3.34 6.34
C SER A 78 3.46 3.79 4.88
N GLY A 79 4.22 4.83 4.53
CA GLY A 79 4.33 5.29 3.15
C GLY A 79 4.86 4.20 2.21
N LEU A 80 5.91 3.48 2.65
CA LEU A 80 6.51 2.39 1.87
C LEU A 80 5.53 1.23 1.66
N ILE A 81 4.76 0.86 2.68
CA ILE A 81 3.74 -0.19 2.57
C ILE A 81 2.67 0.18 1.55
N CYS A 82 2.24 1.45 1.51
CA CYS A 82 1.27 1.89 0.51
C CYS A 82 1.80 1.81 -0.91
N ILE A 83 3.10 1.97 -1.12
CA ILE A 83 3.72 1.71 -2.43
C ILE A 83 3.55 0.25 -2.84
N GLY A 84 3.60 -0.71 -1.91
CA GLY A 84 3.38 -2.13 -2.21
C GLY A 84 2.03 -2.40 -2.87
N LEU A 85 0.99 -1.64 -2.53
CA LEU A 85 -0.36 -1.79 -3.11
C LEU A 85 -0.43 -1.34 -4.59
N ILE A 86 0.57 -0.65 -5.10
CA ILE A 86 0.69 -0.29 -6.52
C ILE A 86 0.81 -1.53 -7.41
N GLY A 87 1.22 -2.66 -6.85
CA GLY A 87 1.25 -3.94 -7.55
C GLY A 87 -0.08 -4.35 -8.19
N SER A 88 -1.21 -3.84 -7.69
CA SER A 88 -2.52 -4.07 -8.29
C SER A 88 -2.66 -3.43 -9.69
N PRO A 89 -2.46 -2.13 -9.88
CA PRO A 89 -2.51 -1.51 -11.20
C PRO A 89 -1.23 -1.68 -12.04
N LEU A 90 -0.12 -2.12 -11.47
CA LEU A 90 1.17 -2.22 -12.14
C LEU A 90 1.17 -3.07 -13.43
N PRO A 91 0.38 -4.16 -13.55
CA PRO A 91 0.28 -4.92 -14.80
C PRO A 91 -0.11 -4.10 -16.02
N MET A 92 -0.81 -2.97 -15.83
CA MET A 92 -1.17 -2.05 -16.92
C MET A 92 0.07 -1.48 -17.62
N TRP A 93 1.17 -1.29 -16.90
CA TRP A 93 2.44 -0.77 -17.44
C TRP A 93 3.38 -1.88 -17.90
N LEU A 94 3.40 -3.02 -17.20
CA LEU A 94 4.31 -4.13 -17.50
C LEU A 94 3.80 -5.04 -18.61
N PHE A 95 2.49 -5.30 -18.66
CA PHE A 95 1.84 -6.26 -19.55
C PHE A 95 0.63 -5.63 -20.25
N GLN A 96 0.81 -4.45 -20.83
CA GLN A 96 -0.26 -3.61 -21.36
C GLN A 96 -1.21 -4.37 -22.28
N GLU A 97 -0.69 -5.06 -23.31
CA GLU A 97 -1.54 -5.77 -24.27
C GLU A 97 -2.36 -6.90 -23.64
N SER A 98 -1.72 -7.69 -22.79
CA SER A 98 -2.37 -8.82 -22.13
C SER A 98 -3.43 -8.35 -21.15
N TYR A 99 -3.12 -7.28 -20.42
CA TYR A 99 -4.05 -6.66 -19.47
C TYR A 99 -5.27 -6.08 -20.20
N MET A 100 -5.07 -5.33 -21.28
CA MET A 100 -6.16 -4.75 -22.09
C MET A 100 -7.09 -5.82 -22.67
N LYS A 101 -6.51 -6.91 -23.21
CA LYS A 101 -7.30 -8.06 -23.68
C LYS A 101 -8.14 -8.70 -22.58
N SER A 102 -7.60 -8.76 -21.37
CA SER A 102 -8.31 -9.35 -20.21
C SER A 102 -9.50 -8.49 -19.77
N ILE A 103 -9.34 -7.17 -19.68
CA ILE A 103 -10.45 -6.28 -19.27
C ILE A 103 -11.54 -6.17 -20.32
N ILE A 104 -11.21 -6.28 -21.62
CA ILE A 104 -12.20 -6.40 -22.70
C ILE A 104 -13.01 -7.70 -22.55
N LYS A 105 -12.34 -8.82 -22.25
CA LYS A 105 -13.02 -10.10 -22.00
C LYS A 105 -13.92 -10.06 -20.76
N MET A 106 -13.62 -9.23 -19.80
CA MET A 106 -14.45 -8.98 -18.60
C MET A 106 -15.66 -8.08 -18.88
N GLY A 107 -15.87 -7.65 -20.15
CA GLY A 107 -17.04 -6.87 -20.57
C GLY A 107 -16.90 -5.36 -20.42
N MET A 108 -15.68 -4.84 -20.22
CA MET A 108 -15.47 -3.40 -20.21
C MET A 108 -15.57 -2.79 -21.61
N SER A 109 -16.16 -1.60 -21.71
CA SER A 109 -16.37 -0.94 -22.99
C SER A 109 -15.04 -0.54 -23.64
N PRO A 110 -14.93 -0.63 -24.98
CA PRO A 110 -13.73 -0.21 -25.72
C PRO A 110 -13.33 1.24 -25.45
N GLU A 111 -14.31 2.10 -25.20
CA GLU A 111 -14.08 3.51 -24.87
C GLU A 111 -13.34 3.67 -23.52
N TYR A 112 -13.70 2.87 -22.51
CA TYR A 112 -13.02 2.85 -21.23
C TYR A 112 -11.58 2.34 -21.37
N VAL A 113 -11.37 1.30 -22.17
CA VAL A 113 -10.04 0.73 -22.44
C VAL A 113 -9.13 1.76 -23.12
N ASN A 114 -9.65 2.50 -24.11
CA ASN A 114 -8.90 3.56 -24.79
C ASN A 114 -8.52 4.70 -23.81
N LYS A 115 -9.42 5.10 -22.93
CA LYS A 115 -9.11 6.08 -21.87
C LYS A 115 -8.04 5.56 -20.91
N LEU A 116 -8.06 4.29 -20.54
CA LEU A 116 -7.01 3.70 -19.72
C LEU A 116 -5.66 3.72 -20.43
N GLN A 117 -5.61 3.42 -21.74
CA GLN A 117 -4.38 3.46 -22.53
C GLN A 117 -3.72 4.85 -22.53
N THR A 118 -4.51 5.91 -22.59
CA THR A 118 -3.96 7.29 -22.50
C THR A 118 -3.35 7.63 -21.16
N LEU A 119 -3.74 6.93 -20.10
CA LEU A 119 -3.20 7.10 -18.76
C LEU A 119 -1.91 6.29 -18.53
N ILE A 120 -1.59 5.34 -19.41
CA ILE A 120 -0.37 4.51 -19.29
C ILE A 120 0.82 5.33 -19.79
N SER A 121 1.42 6.07 -18.87
CA SER A 121 2.62 6.87 -19.12
C SER A 121 3.55 6.79 -17.89
N ILE A 122 4.84 6.98 -18.11
CA ILE A 122 5.83 7.00 -17.03
C ILE A 122 5.52 8.09 -16.00
N PRO A 123 5.16 9.34 -16.39
CA PRO A 123 4.77 10.37 -15.42
C PRO A 123 3.57 9.97 -14.54
N THR A 124 2.59 9.27 -15.12
CA THR A 124 1.43 8.81 -14.36
C THR A 124 1.81 7.73 -13.35
N LEU A 125 2.71 6.82 -13.70
CA LEU A 125 3.24 5.81 -12.77
C LEU A 125 3.99 6.48 -11.61
N ILE A 126 4.86 7.43 -11.90
CA ILE A 126 5.60 8.17 -10.87
C ILE A 126 4.63 8.96 -9.97
N GLY A 127 3.65 9.63 -10.57
CA GLY A 127 2.60 10.33 -9.82
C GLY A 127 1.82 9.40 -8.90
N MET A 128 1.53 8.17 -9.34
CA MET A 128 0.86 7.15 -8.54
C MET A 128 1.72 6.70 -7.36
N ILE A 129 3.03 6.51 -7.55
CA ILE A 129 3.96 6.15 -6.48
C ILE A 129 4.02 7.25 -5.43
N ILE A 130 4.15 8.51 -5.86
CA ILE A 130 4.22 9.67 -4.98
C ILE A 130 2.91 9.81 -4.18
N THR A 131 1.76 9.74 -4.85
CA THR A 131 0.46 9.86 -4.19
C THR A 131 0.17 8.71 -3.23
N ALA A 132 0.60 7.49 -3.54
CA ALA A 132 0.49 6.35 -2.63
C ALA A 132 1.35 6.55 -1.38
N PHE A 133 2.59 7.01 -1.52
CA PHE A 133 3.48 7.30 -0.40
C PHE A 133 2.89 8.41 0.50
N ILE A 134 2.46 9.53 -0.10
CA ILE A 134 1.84 10.64 0.62
C ILE A 134 0.56 10.17 1.34
N GLY A 135 -0.28 9.40 0.67
CA GLY A 135 -1.48 8.81 1.26
C GLY A 135 -1.17 7.93 2.47
N GLY A 136 -0.10 7.13 2.39
CA GLY A 136 0.41 6.34 3.50
C GLY A 136 0.85 7.18 4.70
N VAL A 137 1.60 8.23 4.43
CA VAL A 137 2.07 9.17 5.46
C VAL A 137 0.89 9.90 6.12
N ILE A 138 -0.06 10.40 5.33
CA ILE A 138 -1.27 11.06 5.84
C ILE A 138 -2.08 10.08 6.69
N GLY A 139 -2.29 8.86 6.22
CA GLY A 139 -2.99 7.82 6.96
C GLY A 139 -2.32 7.50 8.30
N ALA A 140 -0.99 7.50 8.35
CA ALA A 140 -0.24 7.34 9.58
C ALA A 140 -0.44 8.50 10.56
N TYR A 141 -0.46 9.75 10.09
CA TYR A 141 -0.75 10.90 10.94
C TYR A 141 -2.17 10.88 11.51
N ILE A 142 -3.16 10.53 10.67
CA ILE A 142 -4.55 10.38 11.09
C ILE A 142 -4.65 9.26 12.14
N GLY A 143 -4.04 8.10 11.87
CA GLY A 143 -3.98 6.99 12.79
C GLY A 143 -3.39 7.40 14.14
N LYS A 144 -2.25 8.09 14.13
CA LYS A 144 -1.60 8.61 15.35
C LYS A 144 -2.53 9.54 16.15
N ALA A 145 -3.20 10.47 15.48
CA ALA A 145 -4.11 11.41 16.14
C ALA A 145 -5.31 10.69 16.80
N MET A 146 -5.87 9.70 16.11
CA MET A 146 -6.96 8.88 16.64
C MET A 146 -6.51 8.03 17.84
N PHE A 147 -5.28 7.48 17.80
CA PHE A 147 -4.70 6.72 18.90
C PHE A 147 -4.52 7.58 20.13
N LYS A 148 -3.86 8.73 20.00
CA LYS A 148 -3.63 9.65 21.11
C LYS A 148 -4.94 9.98 21.83
N LYS A 149 -5.99 10.33 21.05
CA LYS A 149 -7.31 10.70 21.60
C LYS A 149 -8.03 9.54 22.32
N ARG A 150 -7.81 8.28 21.87
CA ARG A 150 -8.44 7.10 22.49
C ARG A 150 -7.68 6.60 23.70
N PHE A 151 -6.34 6.62 23.67
CA PHE A 151 -5.51 6.16 24.79
C PHE A 151 -5.53 7.15 25.96
N GLU A 152 -5.55 8.45 25.69
CA GLU A 152 -5.77 9.47 26.74
C GLU A 152 -7.15 9.31 27.41
N LYS A 153 -8.21 9.00 26.66
CA LYS A 153 -9.54 8.73 27.22
C LYS A 153 -9.64 7.42 28.00
N ALA A 154 -8.79 6.45 27.68
CA ALA A 154 -8.75 5.15 28.36
C ALA A 154 -7.84 5.12 29.59
N GLY A 155 -7.17 6.24 29.94
CA GLY A 155 -6.30 6.33 31.09
C GLY A 155 -5.05 5.43 31.02
N ILE A 156 -4.58 5.09 29.79
CA ILE A 156 -3.46 4.15 29.58
C ILE A 156 -2.14 4.90 29.31
N MET A 157 -2.14 6.22 29.38
CA MET A 157 -0.95 7.09 29.43
C MET A 157 -1.16 8.20 30.43
#